data_e1bb664ad3eccc87b36330dc427ab140
#
_entry.id   e1bb664ad3eccc87b36330dc427ab140
#
_cell.length_a   1.000
_cell.length_b   1.000
_cell.length_c   1.000
_cell.angle_alpha   90.00
_cell.angle_beta   90.00
_cell.angle_gamma   90.00
#
_symmetry.space_group_name_H-M   'P 1'
#
loop_
_entity.id
_entity.type
_entity.pdbx_description
1 polymer ?
#
loop_
_entity_poly.entity_id
_entity_poly.type
_entity_poly.pdbx_seq_one_letter_code
_entity_poly.pdbx_strand_id
1 'polypeptide(L)'
;METDAATTELVTVPLRVRRPGTVDLDRAILALSDLSWLGRPTDRPRDRPQLRHVATDLDLPILDGSSTGPVRKAAFIDLGPARQVGDLILVEIAWRSASFAPLFPVFAGQLSVSANDIVLDGRYAPPVGRLGLLLDQALLHLVARRTADALVARLAMAFES
;
A
#
# COMPACT_ATOMS: atom_id res chain seq x y z
N MET A 1 -11.63 41.09 6.58
CA MET A 1 -11.50 40.02 7.55
C MET A 1 -11.23 38.74 6.76
N GLU A 2 -9.94 38.55 6.48
CA GLU A 2 -9.44 37.46 5.63
C GLU A 2 -9.30 36.22 6.52
N THR A 3 -10.15 35.25 6.28
CA THR A 3 -10.06 33.94 6.98
C THR A 3 -8.95 33.16 6.33
N ASP A 4 -7.78 33.22 6.96
CA ASP A 4 -6.62 32.40 6.63
C ASP A 4 -7.00 30.92 6.90
N ALA A 5 -7.45 30.24 5.85
CA ALA A 5 -7.64 28.82 5.87
C ALA A 5 -6.24 28.19 5.89
N ALA A 6 -5.72 27.94 7.09
CA ALA A 6 -4.51 27.18 7.29
C ALA A 6 -4.66 25.84 6.59
N THR A 7 -4.10 25.74 5.40
CA THR A 7 -3.91 24.48 4.68
C THR A 7 -2.97 23.64 5.54
N THR A 8 -3.54 22.73 6.32
CA THR A 8 -2.75 21.75 7.08
C THR A 8 -2.07 20.88 6.03
N GLU A 9 -0.84 21.22 5.72
CA GLU A 9 0.02 20.44 4.83
C GLU A 9 0.22 19.07 5.49
N LEU A 10 -0.37 18.04 4.92
CA LEU A 10 -0.22 16.66 5.38
C LEU A 10 1.26 16.28 5.25
N VAL A 11 1.94 16.18 6.38
CA VAL A 11 3.32 15.70 6.42
C VAL A 11 3.34 14.25 5.93
N THR A 12 3.99 14.04 4.80
CA THR A 12 4.15 12.70 4.20
C THR A 12 5.61 12.27 4.27
N VAL A 13 5.82 10.98 4.50
CA VAL A 13 7.15 10.37 4.61
C VAL A 13 7.39 9.47 3.39
N PRO A 14 8.54 9.57 2.72
CA PRO A 14 8.87 8.69 1.61
C PRO A 14 9.05 7.25 2.11
N LEU A 15 8.56 6.31 1.31
CA LEU A 15 8.67 4.87 1.55
C LEU A 15 9.02 4.17 0.25
N ARG A 16 10.10 3.41 0.26
CA ARG A 16 10.50 2.57 -0.86
C ARG A 16 10.84 1.17 -0.38
N VAL A 17 10.24 0.19 -1.03
CA VAL A 17 10.50 -1.23 -0.81
C VAL A 17 10.88 -1.86 -2.15
N ARG A 18 11.95 -2.61 -2.16
CA ARG A 18 12.43 -3.36 -3.32
C ARG A 18 12.58 -4.83 -2.98
N ARG A 19 12.00 -5.69 -3.79
CA ARG A 19 12.16 -7.13 -3.72
C ARG A 19 12.84 -7.62 -5.00
N PRO A 20 14.13 -7.98 -4.95
CA PRO A 20 14.83 -8.59 -6.09
C PRO A 20 14.32 -10.02 -6.28
N GLY A 21 14.30 -10.47 -7.52
CA GLY A 21 13.90 -11.83 -7.91
C GLY A 21 13.46 -11.88 -9.36
N THR A 22 13.49 -13.05 -9.96
CA THR A 22 13.01 -13.24 -11.32
C THR A 22 11.48 -13.15 -11.36
N VAL A 23 10.96 -12.34 -12.25
CA VAL A 23 9.53 -12.11 -12.45
C VAL A 23 9.16 -12.40 -13.90
N ASP A 24 8.15 -13.24 -14.09
CA ASP A 24 7.49 -13.43 -15.38
C ASP A 24 6.51 -12.28 -15.60
N LEU A 25 6.83 -11.39 -16.56
CA LEU A 25 6.01 -10.19 -16.81
C LEU A 25 4.62 -10.50 -17.35
N ASP A 26 4.46 -11.57 -18.10
CA ASP A 26 3.15 -11.96 -18.65
C ASP A 26 2.24 -12.45 -17.50
N ARG A 27 2.78 -13.23 -16.58
CA ARG A 27 2.07 -13.64 -15.37
C ARG A 27 1.77 -12.45 -14.45
N ALA A 28 2.69 -11.52 -14.31
CA ALA A 28 2.48 -10.31 -13.54
C ALA A 28 1.31 -9.48 -14.10
N ILE A 29 1.22 -9.32 -15.43
CA ILE A 29 0.09 -8.65 -16.09
C ILE A 29 -1.23 -9.37 -15.82
N LEU A 30 -1.25 -10.70 -15.93
CA LEU A 30 -2.43 -11.50 -15.65
C LEU A 30 -2.88 -11.36 -14.19
N ALA A 31 -1.95 -11.48 -13.24
CA ALA A 31 -2.26 -11.33 -11.81
C ALA A 31 -2.72 -9.91 -11.46
N LEU A 32 -2.16 -8.88 -12.09
CA LEU A 32 -2.60 -7.49 -11.91
C LEU A 32 -3.94 -7.21 -12.63
N SER A 33 -4.35 -8.03 -13.55
CA SER A 33 -5.65 -7.96 -14.22
C SER A 33 -6.75 -8.66 -13.42
N ASP A 34 -6.42 -9.78 -12.79
CA ASP A 34 -7.29 -10.51 -11.87
C ASP A 34 -6.81 -10.34 -10.43
N LEU A 35 -7.50 -9.50 -9.67
CA LEU A 35 -7.14 -9.17 -8.28
C LEU A 35 -7.77 -10.11 -7.24
N SER A 36 -8.31 -11.24 -7.64
CA SER A 36 -8.97 -12.22 -6.73
C SER A 36 -8.02 -12.74 -5.65
N TRP A 37 -6.72 -12.86 -5.96
CA TRP A 37 -5.67 -13.23 -5.01
C TRP A 37 -5.42 -12.17 -3.93
N LEU A 38 -5.74 -10.89 -4.21
CA LEU A 38 -5.53 -9.79 -3.28
C LEU A 38 -6.68 -9.66 -2.28
N GLY A 39 -7.92 -9.83 -2.74
CA GLY A 39 -9.08 -9.69 -1.89
C GLY A 39 -10.39 -9.64 -2.66
N ARG A 40 -11.40 -9.03 -2.07
CA ARG A 40 -12.72 -8.90 -2.68
C ARG A 40 -12.84 -7.57 -3.42
N PRO A 41 -13.17 -7.59 -4.72
CA PRO A 41 -13.53 -6.37 -5.43
C PRO A 41 -14.71 -5.69 -4.72
N THR A 42 -14.66 -4.39 -4.57
CA THR A 42 -15.73 -3.57 -4.03
C THR A 42 -16.15 -2.52 -5.06
N ASP A 43 -17.25 -1.82 -4.79
CA ASP A 43 -17.72 -0.77 -5.68
C ASP A 43 -16.65 0.28 -5.90
N ARG A 44 -16.47 0.65 -7.17
CA ARG A 44 -15.48 1.65 -7.58
C ARG A 44 -15.83 3.02 -7.00
N PRO A 45 -14.83 3.79 -6.55
CA PRO A 45 -15.05 5.19 -6.19
C PRO A 45 -15.67 5.94 -7.39
N ARG A 46 -16.75 6.67 -7.17
CA ARG A 46 -17.46 7.39 -8.25
C ARG A 46 -16.60 8.50 -8.88
N ASP A 47 -15.69 9.05 -8.10
CA ASP A 47 -14.76 10.11 -8.50
C ASP A 47 -13.53 9.59 -9.26
N ARG A 48 -13.23 8.29 -9.16
CA ARG A 48 -12.07 7.64 -9.80
C ARG A 48 -12.41 6.29 -10.42
N PRO A 49 -13.23 6.26 -11.49
CA PRO A 49 -13.74 5.01 -12.07
C PRO A 49 -12.63 4.12 -12.70
N GLN A 50 -11.46 4.68 -12.98
CA GLN A 50 -10.30 3.94 -13.49
C GLN A 50 -9.59 3.11 -12.41
N LEU A 51 -9.82 3.40 -11.13
CA LEU A 51 -9.23 2.64 -10.03
C LEU A 51 -10.06 1.40 -9.73
N ARG A 52 -9.37 0.30 -9.50
CA ARG A 52 -9.97 -0.93 -8.96
C ARG A 52 -9.81 -0.91 -7.46
N HIS A 53 -10.92 -1.01 -6.78
CA HIS A 53 -11.00 -0.95 -5.32
C HIS A 53 -11.17 -2.35 -4.75
N VAL A 54 -10.25 -2.76 -3.90
CA VAL A 54 -10.22 -4.12 -3.31
C VAL A 54 -10.20 -4.03 -1.80
N ALA A 55 -11.14 -4.72 -1.15
CA ALA A 55 -11.09 -4.95 0.28
C ALA A 55 -10.20 -6.16 0.58
N THR A 56 -9.22 -6.00 1.44
CA THR A 56 -8.26 -7.02 1.81
C THR A 56 -7.82 -6.88 3.27
N ASP A 57 -7.14 -7.89 3.78
CA ASP A 57 -6.45 -7.80 5.07
C ASP A 57 -4.96 -7.57 4.83
N LEU A 58 -4.40 -6.56 5.49
CA LEU A 58 -2.97 -6.30 5.52
C LEU A 58 -2.39 -6.72 6.87
N ASP A 59 -1.22 -7.33 6.82
CA ASP A 59 -0.49 -7.74 8.01
C ASP A 59 0.24 -6.53 8.61
N LEU A 60 -0.07 -6.24 9.87
CA LEU A 60 0.62 -5.23 10.66
C LEU A 60 1.52 -5.91 11.68
N PRO A 61 2.75 -5.43 11.88
CA PRO A 61 3.59 -5.93 12.97
C PRO A 61 2.96 -5.57 14.31
N ILE A 62 2.97 -6.51 15.24
CA ILE A 62 2.56 -6.23 16.62
C ILE A 62 3.70 -5.51 17.32
N LEU A 63 3.34 -4.43 18.01
CA LEU A 63 4.28 -3.54 18.67
C LEU A 63 4.39 -3.77 20.17
N ASP A 64 3.52 -4.62 20.74
CA ASP A 64 3.62 -5.05 22.12
C ASP A 64 4.27 -6.44 22.19
N GLY A 65 5.30 -6.59 22.97
CA GLY A 65 6.11 -7.82 23.10
C GLY A 65 5.36 -9.04 23.68
N SER A 66 4.03 -9.06 23.65
CA SER A 66 3.22 -10.08 24.32
C SER A 66 2.47 -11.03 23.38
N SER A 67 2.44 -10.81 22.07
CA SER A 67 1.76 -11.73 21.16
C SER A 67 2.61 -12.12 19.96
N THR A 68 2.61 -13.39 19.68
CA THR A 68 3.34 -14.06 18.60
C THR A 68 2.49 -14.07 17.32
N GLY A 69 2.63 -13.08 16.47
CA GLY A 69 2.05 -13.13 15.13
C GLY A 69 1.62 -11.77 14.59
N PRO A 70 1.49 -11.63 13.26
CA PRO A 70 0.99 -10.41 12.66
C PRO A 70 -0.49 -10.20 12.97
N VAL A 71 -0.89 -8.98 13.29
CA VAL A 71 -2.30 -8.61 13.36
C VAL A 71 -2.78 -8.28 11.96
N ARG A 72 -3.84 -8.94 11.54
CA ARG A 72 -4.52 -8.62 10.28
C ARG A 72 -5.48 -7.46 10.49
N LYS A 73 -5.37 -6.45 9.63
CA LYS A 73 -6.26 -5.30 9.60
C LYS A 73 -6.92 -5.17 8.25
N ALA A 74 -8.24 -5.03 8.27
CA ALA A 74 -9.00 -4.76 7.07
C ALA A 74 -8.56 -3.42 6.44
N ALA A 75 -8.26 -3.47 5.17
CA ALA A 75 -7.79 -2.33 4.39
C ALA A 75 -8.48 -2.29 3.03
N PHE A 76 -8.52 -1.09 2.46
CA PHE A 76 -8.85 -0.89 1.06
C PHE A 76 -7.59 -0.59 0.29
N ILE A 77 -7.39 -1.30 -0.82
CA ILE A 77 -6.34 -1.05 -1.78
C ILE A 77 -6.96 -0.55 -3.07
N ASP A 78 -6.47 0.56 -3.56
CA ASP A 78 -6.82 1.13 -4.86
C ASP A 78 -5.68 0.86 -5.83
N LEU A 79 -5.99 0.24 -6.96
CA LEU A 79 -5.03 -0.06 -8.03
C LEU A 79 -5.48 0.59 -9.33
N GLY A 80 -4.59 1.36 -9.93
CA GLY A 80 -4.75 1.87 -11.28
C GLY A 80 -4.62 0.77 -12.34
N PRO A 81 -4.83 1.10 -13.61
CA PRO A 81 -4.57 0.18 -14.70
C PRO A 81 -3.08 -0.13 -14.81
N ALA A 82 -2.74 -1.40 -15.05
CA ALA A 82 -1.38 -1.79 -15.36
C ALA A 82 -0.99 -1.23 -16.75
N ARG A 83 0.13 -0.52 -16.81
CA ARG A 83 0.68 0.04 -18.03
C ARG A 83 2.06 -0.55 -18.28
N GLN A 84 2.25 -1.16 -19.44
CA GLN A 84 3.55 -1.63 -19.84
C GLN A 84 4.31 -0.52 -20.58
N VAL A 85 5.52 -0.23 -20.14
CA VAL A 85 6.42 0.76 -20.71
C VAL A 85 7.78 0.09 -20.92
N GLY A 86 8.04 -0.37 -22.13
CA GLY A 86 9.20 -1.23 -22.42
C GLY A 86 9.14 -2.52 -21.59
N ASP A 87 10.19 -2.79 -20.83
CA ASP A 87 10.31 -3.97 -19.97
C ASP A 87 9.82 -3.73 -18.53
N LEU A 88 9.05 -2.66 -18.31
CA LEU A 88 8.47 -2.31 -17.01
C LEU A 88 6.95 -2.35 -17.06
N ILE A 89 6.34 -2.88 -16.00
CA ILE A 89 4.92 -2.72 -15.73
C ILE A 89 4.79 -1.70 -14.60
N LEU A 90 3.99 -0.67 -14.82
CA LEU A 90 3.73 0.41 -13.87
C LEU A 90 2.26 0.40 -13.45
N VAL A 91 2.01 0.46 -12.14
CA VAL A 91 0.66 0.50 -11.56
C VAL A 91 0.63 1.55 -10.45
N GLU A 92 -0.32 2.47 -10.50
CA GLU A 92 -0.61 3.33 -9.35
C GLU A 92 -1.25 2.51 -8.25
N ILE A 93 -0.80 2.70 -7.01
CA ILE A 93 -1.31 1.96 -5.86
C ILE A 93 -1.46 2.88 -4.65
N ALA A 94 -2.56 2.71 -3.95
CA ALA A 94 -2.79 3.37 -2.67
C ALA A 94 -3.49 2.40 -1.72
N TRP A 95 -3.30 2.57 -0.42
CA TRP A 95 -4.08 1.86 0.58
C TRP A 95 -4.44 2.73 1.78
N ARG A 96 -5.52 2.36 2.44
CA ARG A 96 -6.03 2.97 3.66
C ARG A 96 -6.73 1.93 4.53
N SER A 97 -6.90 2.22 5.81
CA SER A 97 -7.69 1.37 6.68
C SER A 97 -9.15 1.31 6.23
N ALA A 98 -9.76 0.14 6.29
CA ALA A 98 -11.21 -0.03 6.10
C ALA A 98 -12.02 0.37 7.35
N SER A 99 -11.40 0.32 8.52
CA SER A 99 -11.93 0.85 9.78
C SER A 99 -11.10 2.05 10.20
N PHE A 100 -11.70 2.97 10.95
CA PHE A 100 -10.98 4.11 11.50
C PHE A 100 -9.91 3.62 12.49
N ALA A 101 -8.79 3.14 11.96
CA ALA A 101 -7.66 2.69 12.76
C ALA A 101 -6.66 3.84 12.87
N PRO A 102 -6.52 4.49 14.03
CA PRO A 102 -5.67 5.68 14.19
C PRO A 102 -4.18 5.42 13.96
N LEU A 103 -3.78 4.16 13.88
CA LEU A 103 -2.37 3.76 13.69
C LEU A 103 -2.07 3.23 12.29
N PHE A 104 -3.06 3.19 11.39
CA PHE A 104 -2.86 2.63 10.06
C PHE A 104 -2.34 3.70 9.10
N PRO A 105 -1.13 3.55 8.54
CA PRO A 105 -0.59 4.51 7.60
C PRO A 105 -1.39 4.49 6.29
N VAL A 106 -1.77 5.67 5.81
CA VAL A 106 -2.31 5.86 4.46
C VAL A 106 -1.13 6.00 3.51
N PHE A 107 -1.11 5.19 2.46
CA PHE A 107 -0.03 5.19 1.46
C PHE A 107 -0.58 5.53 0.09
N ALA A 108 0.22 6.22 -0.70
CA ALA A 108 0.01 6.41 -2.12
C ALA A 108 1.36 6.39 -2.85
N GLY A 109 1.41 5.70 -3.98
CA GLY A 109 2.64 5.56 -4.75
C GLY A 109 2.46 4.76 -6.02
N GLN A 110 3.56 4.21 -6.50
CA GLN A 110 3.65 3.43 -7.71
C GLN A 110 4.33 2.09 -7.45
N LEU A 111 3.75 1.07 -8.03
CA LEU A 111 4.35 -0.25 -8.16
C LEU A 111 5.03 -0.33 -9.53
N SER A 112 6.29 -0.72 -9.55
CA SER A 112 7.07 -1.01 -10.76
C SER A 112 7.48 -2.46 -10.73
N VAL A 113 7.23 -3.20 -11.80
CA VAL A 113 7.60 -4.60 -11.94
C VAL A 113 8.50 -4.74 -13.17
N SER A 114 9.70 -5.27 -12.97
CA SER A 114 10.64 -5.66 -14.02
C SER A 114 10.87 -7.16 -14.00
N ALA A 115 11.60 -7.69 -14.98
CA ALA A 115 12.00 -9.10 -14.99
C ALA A 115 12.89 -9.49 -13.78
N ASN A 116 13.47 -8.51 -13.09
CA ASN A 116 14.49 -8.74 -12.04
C ASN A 116 14.08 -8.24 -10.66
N ASP A 117 13.02 -7.47 -10.54
CA ASP A 117 12.56 -6.93 -9.26
C ASP A 117 11.13 -6.41 -9.29
N ILE A 118 10.59 -6.27 -8.08
CA ILE A 118 9.34 -5.58 -7.78
C ILE A 118 9.71 -4.41 -6.87
N VAL A 119 9.34 -3.20 -7.25
CA VAL A 119 9.60 -1.97 -6.48
C VAL A 119 8.30 -1.27 -6.17
N LEU A 120 8.06 -1.00 -4.90
CA LEU A 120 7.01 -0.13 -4.42
C LEU A 120 7.65 1.17 -3.96
N ASP A 121 7.27 2.28 -4.55
CA ASP A 121 7.81 3.61 -4.26
C ASP A 121 6.67 4.60 -4.09
N GLY A 122 6.69 5.34 -3.00
CA GLY A 122 5.65 6.31 -2.72
C GLY A 122 5.84 7.04 -1.39
N ARG A 123 4.73 7.49 -0.85
CA ARG A 123 4.72 8.24 0.41
C ARG A 123 3.58 7.74 1.29
N TYR A 124 3.82 7.71 2.58
CA TYR A 124 2.76 7.46 3.55
C TYR A 124 2.51 8.69 4.43
N ALA A 125 1.27 8.89 4.81
CA ALA A 125 0.89 9.88 5.80
C ALA A 125 0.78 9.17 7.17
N PRO A 126 1.52 9.63 8.18
CA PRO A 126 1.30 9.18 9.55
C PRO A 126 -0.12 9.49 9.98
N PRO A 127 -0.72 8.67 10.86
CA PRO A 127 -2.04 8.97 11.37
C PRO A 127 -2.04 10.31 12.10
N VAL A 128 -3.00 11.17 11.75
CA VAL A 128 -3.16 12.51 12.31
C VAL A 128 -3.97 12.41 13.59
N GLY A 129 -3.49 13.02 14.68
CA GLY A 129 -4.23 13.13 15.93
C GLY A 129 -3.30 13.15 17.16
N ARG A 130 -3.89 13.32 18.35
CA ARG A 130 -3.15 13.34 19.63
C ARG A 130 -2.31 12.07 19.86
N LEU A 131 -2.71 10.93 19.29
CA LEU A 131 -1.94 9.68 19.35
C LEU A 131 -0.74 9.69 18.41
N GLY A 132 -0.79 10.39 17.29
CA GLY A 132 0.35 10.52 16.36
C GLY A 132 1.51 11.34 16.92
N LEU A 133 1.25 12.23 17.89
CA LEU A 133 2.28 13.00 18.59
C LEU A 133 3.02 12.19 19.66
N LEU A 134 2.44 11.07 20.12
CA LEU A 134 3.02 10.21 21.16
C LEU A 134 3.74 8.98 20.57
N LEU A 135 3.61 8.72 19.27
CA LEU A 135 4.26 7.61 18.61
C LEU A 135 5.59 8.08 18.00
N ASP A 136 6.63 7.34 18.32
CA ASP A 136 7.94 7.53 17.69
C ASP A 136 7.82 7.39 16.16
N GLN A 137 8.33 8.37 15.41
CA GLN A 137 8.39 8.35 13.95
C GLN A 137 9.09 7.08 13.42
N ALA A 138 10.10 6.59 14.13
CA ALA A 138 10.80 5.36 13.79
C ALA A 138 9.86 4.15 13.82
N LEU A 139 8.97 4.10 14.80
CA LEU A 139 7.97 3.05 14.94
C LEU A 139 6.94 3.08 13.81
N LEU A 140 6.41 4.26 13.49
CA LEU A 140 5.47 4.45 12.38
C LEU A 140 6.11 4.07 11.04
N HIS A 141 7.37 4.43 10.85
CA HIS A 141 8.11 4.06 9.65
C HIS A 141 8.31 2.54 9.56
N LEU A 142 8.61 1.88 10.67
CA LEU A 142 8.73 0.42 10.74
C LEU A 142 7.42 -0.27 10.38
N VAL A 143 6.28 0.21 10.89
CA VAL A 143 4.95 -0.32 10.56
C VAL A 143 4.66 -0.16 9.08
N ALA A 144 4.83 1.04 8.53
CA ALA A 144 4.60 1.32 7.12
C ALA A 144 5.47 0.43 6.22
N ARG A 145 6.75 0.29 6.55
CA ARG A 145 7.69 -0.54 5.80
C ARG A 145 7.31 -2.03 5.86
N ARG A 146 7.00 -2.56 7.03
CA ARG A 146 6.59 -3.97 7.19
C ARG A 146 5.30 -4.29 6.44
N THR A 147 4.34 -3.37 6.45
CA THR A 147 3.10 -3.50 5.69
C THR A 147 3.38 -3.54 4.18
N ALA A 148 4.25 -2.66 3.70
CA ALA A 148 4.66 -2.61 2.31
C ALA A 148 5.45 -3.87 1.89
N ASP A 149 6.38 -4.33 2.72
CA ASP A 149 7.13 -5.57 2.49
C ASP A 149 6.20 -6.79 2.37
N ALA A 150 5.21 -6.90 3.25
CA ALA A 150 4.23 -7.98 3.23
C ALA A 150 3.38 -7.95 1.95
N LEU A 151 2.96 -6.76 1.50
CA LEU A 151 2.21 -6.60 0.26
C LEU A 151 3.05 -6.97 -0.96
N VAL A 152 4.30 -6.51 -1.03
CA VAL A 152 5.22 -6.86 -2.13
C VAL A 152 5.51 -8.36 -2.15
N ALA A 153 5.60 -9.01 -1.00
CA ALA A 153 5.75 -10.46 -0.91
C ALA A 153 4.51 -11.20 -1.46
N ARG A 154 3.29 -10.73 -1.15
CA ARG A 154 2.05 -11.29 -1.73
C ARG A 154 1.99 -11.12 -3.25
N LEU A 155 2.40 -9.95 -3.76
CA LEU A 155 2.52 -9.70 -5.20
C LEU A 155 3.48 -10.70 -5.86
N ALA A 156 4.65 -10.90 -5.28
CA ALA A 156 5.63 -11.86 -5.81
C ALA A 156 5.05 -13.28 -5.90
N MET A 157 4.37 -13.75 -4.85
CA MET A 157 3.71 -15.05 -4.87
C MET A 157 2.61 -15.15 -5.94
N ALA A 158 1.84 -14.08 -6.13
CA ALA A 158 0.80 -14.04 -7.17
C ALA A 158 1.38 -14.07 -8.60
N PHE A 159 2.59 -13.54 -8.79
CA PHE A 159 3.28 -13.56 -10.10
C PHE A 159 3.93 -14.91 -10.39
N GLU A 160 4.15 -15.75 -9.37
CA GLU A 160 4.69 -17.11 -9.51
C GLU A 160 3.59 -18.17 -9.74
N SER A 161 2.32 -17.83 -9.44
CA SER A 161 1.16 -18.74 -9.56
C SER A 161 0.61 -18.75 -10.96
#